data_b29c79d924533645a313329cd75097af
#
_entry.id   b29c79d924533645a313329cd75097af
#
_cell.length_a   1.000
_cell.length_b   1.000
_cell.length_c   1.000
_cell.angle_alpha   90.00
_cell.angle_beta   90.00
_cell.angle_gamma   90.00
#
_symmetry.space_group_name_H-M   'P 1'
#
loop_
_entity.id
_entity.type
_entity.pdbx_description
1 polymer ?
#
loop_
_entity_poly.entity_id
_entity_poly.type
_entity_poly.pdbx_seq_one_letter_code
_entity_poly.pdbx_strand_id
1 'polypeptide(L)'
;MSTFFTLFLYILAGASLGTLMIFTGIPAASLLGAMIGAGILSISGQIDAAVWPLGTKTALGIGIGTIIGTGINQETLIELQNLWRPALIITFTLLLTGFLIAFLISKFFGINATIAILGSSPGGTIGMSLIGSEYGVGAAVAALHAVRLITILLLIPAILNLLGLEGNINNP
;
A
#
# COMPACT_ATOMS: atom_id res chain seq x y z
N MET A 1 3.53 24.06 15.94
CA MET A 1 4.04 22.97 16.81
C MET A 1 5.43 22.56 16.34
N SER A 2 6.30 22.00 17.23
CA SER A 2 7.58 21.51 16.73
C SER A 2 7.35 20.28 15.84
N THR A 3 8.13 20.15 14.76
CA THR A 3 8.04 19.02 13.81
C THR A 3 8.13 17.66 14.51
N PHE A 4 8.96 17.57 15.57
CA PHE A 4 9.09 16.35 16.37
C PHE A 4 7.81 15.99 17.13
N PHE A 5 7.11 16.97 17.69
CA PHE A 5 5.86 16.73 18.40
C PHE A 5 4.74 16.30 17.46
N THR A 6 4.68 16.90 16.27
CA THR A 6 3.75 16.48 15.20
C THR A 6 3.99 15.03 14.80
N LEU A 7 5.25 14.65 14.51
CA LEU A 7 5.62 13.28 14.18
C LEU A 7 5.26 12.30 15.30
N PHE A 8 5.54 12.66 16.54
CA PHE A 8 5.21 11.84 17.71
C PHE A 8 3.70 11.54 17.78
N LEU A 9 2.85 12.54 17.55
CA LEU A 9 1.40 12.36 17.56
C LEU A 9 0.92 11.44 16.43
N TYR A 10 1.49 11.57 15.22
CA TYR A 10 1.16 10.67 14.11
C TYR A 10 1.59 9.24 14.38
N ILE A 11 2.79 9.04 14.96
CA ILE A 11 3.28 7.71 15.34
C ILE A 11 2.40 7.13 16.44
N LEU A 12 2.02 7.91 17.44
CA LEU A 12 1.17 7.47 18.54
C LEU A 12 -0.23 7.06 18.04
N ALA A 13 -0.86 7.90 17.21
CA ALA A 13 -2.18 7.60 16.63
C ALA A 13 -2.14 6.36 15.73
N GLY A 14 -1.11 6.24 14.89
CA GLY A 14 -0.92 5.07 14.04
C GLY A 14 -0.63 3.81 14.85
N ALA A 15 0.28 3.87 15.82
CA ALA A 15 0.63 2.72 16.65
C ALA A 15 -0.55 2.26 17.51
N SER A 16 -1.32 3.17 18.11
CA SER A 16 -2.46 2.81 18.97
C SER A 16 -3.56 2.12 18.17
N LEU A 17 -4.01 2.67 17.05
CA LEU A 17 -4.99 2.00 16.21
C LEU A 17 -4.43 0.75 15.53
N GLY A 18 -3.16 0.77 15.12
CA GLY A 18 -2.50 -0.39 14.54
C GLY A 18 -2.45 -1.57 15.49
N THR A 19 -2.10 -1.35 16.76
CA THR A 19 -2.11 -2.40 17.78
C THR A 19 -3.51 -2.87 18.15
N LEU A 20 -4.47 -1.95 18.26
CA LEU A 20 -5.88 -2.32 18.52
C LEU A 20 -6.46 -3.19 17.42
N MET A 21 -6.15 -2.90 16.16
CA MET A 21 -6.67 -3.67 15.03
C MET A 21 -6.08 -5.08 14.93
N ILE A 22 -4.94 -5.38 15.57
CA ILE A 22 -4.37 -6.75 15.61
C ILE A 22 -5.38 -7.73 16.23
N PHE A 23 -6.15 -7.30 17.23
CA PHE A 23 -7.14 -8.14 17.90
C PHE A 23 -8.35 -8.53 17.02
N THR A 24 -8.49 -7.90 15.85
CA THR A 24 -9.57 -8.24 14.90
C THR A 24 -9.28 -9.52 14.10
N GLY A 25 -8.03 -10.02 14.09
CA GLY A 25 -7.63 -11.18 13.30
C GLY A 25 -7.63 -10.97 11.78
N ILE A 26 -7.89 -9.74 11.30
CA ILE A 26 -7.86 -9.41 9.86
C ILE A 26 -6.41 -9.42 9.36
N PRO A 27 -6.11 -10.02 8.20
CA PRO A 27 -4.77 -9.93 7.61
C PRO A 27 -4.32 -8.47 7.44
N ALA A 28 -3.07 -8.19 7.79
CA ALA A 28 -2.49 -6.84 7.76
C ALA A 28 -3.25 -5.79 8.61
N ALA A 29 -3.99 -6.23 9.65
CA ALA A 29 -4.78 -5.36 10.53
C ALA A 29 -3.96 -4.22 11.14
N SER A 30 -2.70 -4.47 11.53
CA SER A 30 -1.80 -3.46 12.06
C SER A 30 -1.52 -2.32 11.06
N LEU A 31 -1.32 -2.66 9.78
CA LEU A 31 -1.10 -1.68 8.73
C LEU A 31 -2.37 -0.84 8.48
N LEU A 32 -3.52 -1.51 8.38
CA LEU A 32 -4.82 -0.85 8.23
C LEU A 32 -5.10 0.11 9.40
N GLY A 33 -4.94 -0.38 10.63
CA GLY A 33 -5.16 0.42 11.82
C GLY A 33 -4.24 1.64 11.86
N ALA A 34 -2.95 1.46 11.56
CA ALA A 34 -1.99 2.56 11.51
C ALA A 34 -2.34 3.60 10.44
N MET A 35 -2.78 3.17 9.25
CA MET A 35 -3.24 4.07 8.20
C MET A 35 -4.48 4.86 8.60
N ILE A 36 -5.46 4.19 9.21
CA ILE A 36 -6.69 4.84 9.68
C ILE A 36 -6.36 5.84 10.80
N GLY A 37 -5.56 5.46 11.79
CA GLY A 37 -5.18 6.33 12.90
C GLY A 37 -4.45 7.59 12.46
N ALA A 38 -3.44 7.43 11.62
CA ALA A 38 -2.73 8.57 11.05
C ALA A 38 -3.62 9.40 10.12
N GLY A 39 -4.49 8.75 9.34
CA GLY A 39 -5.44 9.41 8.43
C GLY A 39 -6.46 10.27 9.16
N ILE A 40 -7.08 9.78 10.23
CA ILE A 40 -8.02 10.54 11.06
C ILE A 40 -7.34 11.80 11.61
N LEU A 41 -6.10 11.65 12.12
CA LEU A 41 -5.36 12.77 12.65
C LEU A 41 -5.04 13.82 11.56
N SER A 42 -4.68 13.34 10.36
CA SER A 42 -4.40 14.21 9.21
C SER A 42 -5.64 14.96 8.73
N ILE A 43 -6.80 14.29 8.66
CA ILE A 43 -8.06 14.87 8.18
C ILE A 43 -8.66 15.83 9.21
N SER A 44 -8.35 15.66 10.50
CA SER A 44 -8.87 16.53 11.56
C SER A 44 -8.50 18.02 11.38
N GLY A 45 -7.44 18.30 10.62
CA GLY A 45 -6.96 19.66 10.36
C GLY A 45 -6.40 20.38 11.59
N GLN A 46 -6.39 19.73 12.77
CA GLN A 46 -5.90 20.32 14.02
C GLN A 46 -4.38 20.30 14.15
N ILE A 47 -3.73 19.46 13.35
CA ILE A 47 -2.29 19.22 13.39
C ILE A 47 -1.75 19.33 11.97
N ASP A 48 -0.64 20.06 11.82
CA ASP A 48 0.04 20.18 10.53
C ASP A 48 0.42 18.80 9.98
N ALA A 49 0.50 18.69 8.67
CA ALA A 49 0.94 17.46 8.03
C ALA A 49 2.33 17.04 8.53
N ALA A 50 2.49 15.77 8.85
CA ALA A 50 3.76 15.24 9.33
C ALA A 50 4.83 15.32 8.25
N VAL A 51 5.93 16.01 8.55
CA VAL A 51 7.13 16.02 7.69
C VAL A 51 8.10 14.97 8.20
N TRP A 52 8.23 13.88 7.44
CA TRP A 52 9.12 12.78 7.77
C TRP A 52 10.58 13.15 7.46
N PRO A 53 11.54 12.80 8.32
CA PRO A 53 12.95 13.01 8.04
C PRO A 53 13.38 12.38 6.71
N LEU A 54 14.33 13.01 6.04
CA LEU A 54 14.93 12.46 4.81
C LEU A 54 15.45 11.05 5.06
N GLY A 55 15.13 10.11 4.17
CA GLY A 55 15.57 8.72 4.28
C GLY A 55 14.64 7.79 5.07
N THR A 56 13.63 8.29 5.80
CA THR A 56 12.69 7.43 6.56
C THR A 56 12.00 6.41 5.65
N LYS A 57 11.49 6.86 4.49
CA LYS A 57 10.83 5.98 3.51
C LYS A 57 11.80 4.93 2.96
N THR A 58 13.05 5.33 2.71
CA THR A 58 14.10 4.44 2.23
C THR A 58 14.48 3.40 3.27
N ALA A 59 14.65 3.81 4.53
CA ALA A 59 14.96 2.89 5.63
C ALA A 59 13.84 1.85 5.84
N LEU A 60 12.58 2.30 5.84
CA LEU A 60 11.43 1.40 5.91
C LEU A 60 11.36 0.45 4.71
N GLY A 61 11.63 0.96 3.50
CA GLY A 61 11.69 0.14 2.29
C GLY A 61 12.76 -0.94 2.35
N ILE A 62 13.97 -0.60 2.82
CA ILE A 62 15.05 -1.56 3.04
C ILE A 62 14.64 -2.61 4.08
N GLY A 63 14.04 -2.19 5.20
CA GLY A 63 13.58 -3.11 6.24
C GLY A 63 12.54 -4.11 5.71
N ILE A 64 11.51 -3.63 5.02
CA ILE A 64 10.47 -4.48 4.42
C ILE A 64 11.09 -5.40 3.34
N GLY A 65 11.96 -4.87 2.48
CA GLY A 65 12.65 -5.66 1.45
C GLY A 65 13.52 -6.76 2.06
N THR A 66 14.20 -6.48 3.17
CA THR A 66 15.00 -7.48 3.90
C THR A 66 14.10 -8.59 4.44
N ILE A 67 12.99 -8.25 5.10
CA ILE A 67 12.03 -9.24 5.62
C ILE A 67 11.52 -10.14 4.50
N ILE A 68 11.11 -9.57 3.37
CA ILE A 68 10.63 -10.34 2.22
C ILE A 68 11.77 -11.20 1.65
N GLY A 69 12.97 -10.63 1.53
CA GLY A 69 14.15 -11.32 1.00
C GLY A 69 14.59 -12.52 1.82
N THR A 70 14.40 -12.51 3.14
CA THR A 70 14.71 -13.69 3.99
C THR A 70 13.82 -14.90 3.71
N GLY A 71 12.65 -14.70 3.08
CA GLY A 71 11.77 -15.78 2.62
C GLY A 71 12.19 -16.42 1.30
N ILE A 72 13.16 -15.83 0.58
CA ILE A 72 13.64 -16.38 -0.69
C ILE A 72 14.68 -17.46 -0.40
N ASN A 73 14.30 -18.71 -0.62
CA ASN A 73 15.16 -19.88 -0.48
C ASN A 73 15.37 -20.56 -1.84
N GLN A 74 16.09 -21.68 -1.88
CA GLN A 74 16.32 -22.42 -3.12
C GLN A 74 15.03 -22.99 -3.73
N GLU A 75 14.08 -23.40 -2.90
CA GLU A 75 12.77 -23.87 -3.35
C GLU A 75 12.01 -22.75 -4.05
N THR A 76 12.00 -21.56 -3.47
CA THR A 76 11.40 -20.35 -4.09
C THR A 76 12.03 -20.04 -5.45
N LEU A 77 13.35 -20.25 -5.62
CA LEU A 77 14.01 -20.03 -6.89
C LEU A 77 13.58 -21.06 -7.96
N ILE A 78 13.41 -22.32 -7.56
CA ILE A 78 12.90 -23.37 -8.46
C ILE A 78 11.45 -23.07 -8.86
N GLU A 79 10.61 -22.68 -7.91
CA GLU A 79 9.24 -22.25 -8.19
C GLU A 79 9.20 -21.05 -9.13
N LEU A 80 10.08 -20.07 -8.94
CA LEU A 80 10.16 -18.89 -9.80
C LEU A 80 10.55 -19.25 -11.23
N GLN A 81 11.43 -20.26 -11.43
CA GLN A 81 11.75 -20.78 -12.75
C GLN A 81 10.52 -21.37 -13.45
N ASN A 82 9.58 -21.93 -12.71
CA ASN A 82 8.33 -22.44 -13.26
C ASN A 82 7.27 -21.33 -13.44
N LEU A 83 7.34 -20.29 -12.63
CA LEU A 83 6.35 -19.20 -12.57
C LEU A 83 6.71 -17.96 -13.41
N TRP A 84 7.90 -17.93 -14.07
CA TRP A 84 8.30 -16.72 -14.79
C TRP A 84 7.34 -16.33 -15.92
N ARG A 85 6.78 -17.31 -16.64
CA ARG A 85 5.78 -17.05 -17.70
C ARG A 85 4.48 -16.50 -17.13
N PRO A 86 3.82 -17.14 -16.15
CA PRO A 86 2.67 -16.56 -15.49
C PRO A 86 2.97 -15.18 -14.90
N ALA A 87 4.13 -15.00 -14.27
CA ALA A 87 4.51 -13.70 -13.67
C ALA A 87 4.56 -12.58 -14.73
N LEU A 88 5.14 -12.84 -15.89
CA LEU A 88 5.15 -11.86 -17.00
C LEU A 88 3.74 -11.59 -17.51
N ILE A 89 2.93 -12.65 -17.73
CA ILE A 89 1.54 -12.48 -18.21
C ILE A 89 0.75 -11.62 -17.22
N ILE A 90 0.82 -11.92 -15.92
CA ILE A 90 0.15 -11.15 -14.86
C ILE A 90 0.63 -9.70 -14.89
N THR A 91 1.94 -9.46 -14.94
CA THR A 91 2.50 -8.11 -14.94
C THR A 91 2.04 -7.30 -16.13
N PHE A 92 2.14 -7.86 -17.35
CA PHE A 92 1.71 -7.16 -18.57
C PHE A 92 0.20 -6.93 -18.60
N THR A 93 -0.59 -7.90 -18.14
CA THR A 93 -2.05 -7.75 -18.06
C THR A 93 -2.42 -6.64 -17.06
N LEU A 94 -1.80 -6.62 -15.89
CA LEU A 94 -2.05 -5.56 -14.89
C LEU A 94 -1.61 -4.18 -15.39
N LEU A 95 -0.48 -4.08 -16.09
CA LEU A 95 -0.05 -2.82 -16.70
C LEU A 95 -1.04 -2.35 -17.77
N LEU A 96 -1.43 -3.23 -18.68
CA LEU A 96 -2.35 -2.90 -19.75
C LEU A 96 -3.73 -2.47 -19.21
N THR A 97 -4.28 -3.22 -18.25
CA THR A 97 -5.54 -2.85 -17.60
C THR A 97 -5.41 -1.57 -16.80
N GLY A 98 -4.29 -1.35 -16.12
CA GLY A 98 -4.00 -0.09 -15.41
C GLY A 98 -4.00 1.11 -16.36
N PHE A 99 -3.35 1.01 -17.52
CA PHE A 99 -3.36 2.06 -18.52
C PHE A 99 -4.74 2.29 -19.12
N LEU A 100 -5.50 1.22 -19.39
CA LEU A 100 -6.87 1.35 -19.89
C LEU A 100 -7.76 2.08 -18.88
N ILE A 101 -7.67 1.71 -17.60
CA ILE A 101 -8.41 2.38 -16.51
C ILE A 101 -7.97 3.84 -16.40
N ALA A 102 -6.67 4.13 -16.45
CA ALA A 102 -6.14 5.49 -16.42
C ALA A 102 -6.73 6.35 -17.54
N PHE A 103 -6.77 5.82 -18.76
CA PHE A 103 -7.34 6.49 -19.92
C PHE A 103 -8.83 6.78 -19.72
N LEU A 104 -9.60 5.77 -19.29
CA LEU A 104 -11.04 5.92 -19.05
C LEU A 104 -11.32 6.96 -17.94
N ILE A 105 -10.62 6.87 -16.81
CA ILE A 105 -10.80 7.80 -15.69
C ILE A 105 -10.41 9.22 -16.10
N SER A 106 -9.29 9.39 -16.78
CA SER A 106 -8.87 10.71 -17.27
C SER A 106 -9.89 11.30 -18.23
N LYS A 107 -10.41 10.49 -19.16
CA LYS A 107 -11.37 10.95 -20.18
C LYS A 107 -12.76 11.25 -19.62
N PHE A 108 -13.29 10.39 -18.74
CA PHE A 108 -14.68 10.50 -18.27
C PHE A 108 -14.81 11.38 -17.02
N PHE A 109 -13.81 11.40 -16.16
CA PHE A 109 -13.85 12.16 -14.91
C PHE A 109 -12.99 13.43 -14.94
N GLY A 110 -12.27 13.69 -16.04
CA GLY A 110 -11.41 14.88 -16.16
C GLY A 110 -10.21 14.91 -15.23
N ILE A 111 -9.83 13.74 -14.67
CA ILE A 111 -8.68 13.63 -13.75
C ILE A 111 -7.39 13.77 -14.56
N ASN A 112 -6.41 14.48 -13.98
CA ASN A 112 -5.09 14.62 -14.57
C ASN A 112 -4.51 13.26 -14.97
N ALA A 113 -4.04 13.14 -16.21
CA ALA A 113 -3.55 11.88 -16.77
C ALA A 113 -2.39 11.28 -15.95
N THR A 114 -1.49 12.12 -15.41
CA THR A 114 -0.40 11.67 -14.55
C THR A 114 -0.93 11.01 -13.26
N ILE A 115 -1.93 11.63 -12.63
CA ILE A 115 -2.60 11.05 -11.43
C ILE A 115 -3.26 9.73 -11.80
N ALA A 116 -3.99 9.69 -12.91
CA ALA A 116 -4.69 8.50 -13.36
C ALA A 116 -3.71 7.35 -13.68
N ILE A 117 -2.64 7.61 -14.42
CA ILE A 117 -1.62 6.61 -14.77
C ILE A 117 -0.91 6.09 -13.53
N LEU A 118 -0.37 6.98 -12.70
CA LEU A 118 0.38 6.57 -11.50
C LEU A 118 -0.53 5.92 -10.45
N GLY A 119 -1.78 6.41 -10.31
CA GLY A 119 -2.77 5.87 -9.37
C GLY A 119 -3.29 4.48 -9.74
N SER A 120 -3.42 4.18 -11.05
CA SER A 120 -3.88 2.88 -11.53
C SER A 120 -2.75 1.87 -11.74
N SER A 121 -1.50 2.32 -11.81
CA SER A 121 -0.35 1.44 -12.04
C SER A 121 -0.18 0.38 -10.95
N PRO A 122 0.07 -0.88 -11.31
CA PRO A 122 0.47 -1.91 -10.37
C PRO A 122 1.88 -1.60 -9.88
N GLY A 123 2.01 -1.10 -8.67
CA GLY A 123 3.29 -0.73 -8.07
C GLY A 123 3.12 -0.49 -6.58
N GLY A 124 4.21 -0.48 -5.85
CA GLY A 124 4.16 -0.18 -4.42
C GLY A 124 3.68 1.25 -4.16
N THR A 125 2.81 1.42 -3.18
CA THR A 125 2.28 2.73 -2.77
C THR A 125 3.38 3.78 -2.60
N ILE A 126 4.50 3.39 -1.98
CA ILE A 126 5.64 4.27 -1.72
C ILE A 126 6.32 4.69 -3.04
N GLY A 127 6.61 3.73 -3.94
CA GLY A 127 7.30 4.00 -5.20
C GLY A 127 6.51 4.92 -6.13
N MET A 128 5.23 4.62 -6.34
CA MET A 128 4.37 5.43 -7.21
C MET A 128 4.10 6.82 -6.64
N SER A 129 3.95 6.95 -5.31
CA SER A 129 3.79 8.25 -4.65
C SER A 129 5.06 9.09 -4.73
N LEU A 130 6.24 8.46 -4.66
CA LEU A 130 7.52 9.15 -4.80
C LEU A 130 7.68 9.71 -6.23
N ILE A 131 7.43 8.89 -7.25
CA ILE A 131 7.40 9.34 -8.65
C ILE A 131 6.36 10.46 -8.81
N GLY A 132 5.15 10.28 -8.28
CA GLY A 132 4.11 11.30 -8.31
C GLY A 132 4.53 12.62 -7.67
N SER A 133 5.39 12.57 -6.65
CA SER A 133 5.92 13.78 -5.99
C SER A 133 6.84 14.59 -6.93
N GLU A 134 7.59 13.94 -7.82
CA GLU A 134 8.41 14.61 -8.83
C GLU A 134 7.55 15.39 -9.84
N TYR A 135 6.32 14.94 -10.08
CA TYR A 135 5.32 15.59 -10.93
C TYR A 135 4.33 16.49 -10.17
N GLY A 136 4.57 16.74 -8.87
CA GLY A 136 3.69 17.58 -8.05
C GLY A 136 2.33 16.93 -7.68
N VAL A 137 2.14 15.64 -7.95
CA VAL A 137 0.88 14.92 -7.73
C VAL A 137 0.97 13.79 -6.67
N GLY A 138 2.07 13.74 -5.94
CA GLY A 138 2.39 12.63 -5.02
C GLY A 138 1.32 12.36 -3.97
N ALA A 139 0.71 13.39 -3.38
CA ALA A 139 -0.34 13.23 -2.38
C ALA A 139 -1.61 12.58 -2.96
N ALA A 140 -2.03 13.01 -4.17
CA ALA A 140 -3.20 12.43 -4.84
C ALA A 140 -2.95 10.96 -5.22
N VAL A 141 -1.76 10.65 -5.75
CA VAL A 141 -1.35 9.28 -6.06
C VAL A 141 -1.33 8.42 -4.80
N ALA A 142 -0.75 8.93 -3.70
CA ALA A 142 -0.73 8.22 -2.42
C ALA A 142 -2.14 7.91 -1.91
N ALA A 143 -3.07 8.86 -2.00
CA ALA A 143 -4.46 8.68 -1.59
C ALA A 143 -5.16 7.58 -2.42
N LEU A 144 -5.01 7.57 -3.75
CA LEU A 144 -5.57 6.53 -4.62
C LEU A 144 -5.03 5.14 -4.27
N HIS A 145 -3.72 5.03 -4.03
CA HIS A 145 -3.11 3.77 -3.60
C HIS A 145 -3.56 3.34 -2.20
N ALA A 146 -3.78 4.28 -1.28
CA ALA A 146 -4.29 3.98 0.05
C ALA A 146 -5.72 3.41 -0.01
N VAL A 147 -6.62 4.05 -0.76
CA VAL A 147 -7.99 3.54 -0.98
C VAL A 147 -7.95 2.13 -1.58
N ARG A 148 -7.13 1.92 -2.62
CA ARG A 148 -6.97 0.60 -3.23
C ARG A 148 -6.46 -0.44 -2.24
N LEU A 149 -5.44 -0.10 -1.45
CA LEU A 149 -4.88 -1.00 -0.45
C LEU A 149 -5.91 -1.41 0.58
N ILE A 150 -6.64 -0.44 1.15
CA ILE A 150 -7.72 -0.69 2.11
C ILE A 150 -8.78 -1.61 1.50
N THR A 151 -9.20 -1.30 0.27
CA THR A 151 -10.21 -2.11 -0.44
C THR A 151 -9.74 -3.55 -0.64
N ILE A 152 -8.50 -3.75 -1.09
CA ILE A 152 -7.94 -5.10 -1.31
C ILE A 152 -7.84 -5.86 0.02
N LEU A 153 -7.33 -5.22 1.07
CA LEU A 153 -7.17 -5.86 2.39
C LEU A 153 -8.51 -6.28 3.03
N LEU A 154 -9.60 -5.60 2.69
CA LEU A 154 -10.94 -5.96 3.14
C LEU A 154 -11.58 -7.02 2.24
N LEU A 155 -11.44 -6.89 0.91
CA LEU A 155 -12.13 -7.76 -0.04
C LEU A 155 -11.47 -9.13 -0.19
N ILE A 156 -10.13 -9.21 -0.23
CA ILE A 156 -9.45 -10.49 -0.47
C ILE A 156 -9.78 -11.54 0.60
N PRO A 157 -9.71 -11.25 1.91
CA PRO A 157 -10.11 -12.23 2.92
C PRO A 157 -11.58 -12.65 2.80
N ALA A 158 -12.46 -11.70 2.50
CA ALA A 158 -13.88 -11.99 2.29
C ALA A 158 -14.12 -12.92 1.08
N ILE A 159 -13.40 -12.71 -0.01
CA ILE A 159 -13.47 -13.56 -1.21
C ILE A 159 -12.91 -14.95 -0.92
N LEU A 160 -11.75 -15.04 -0.24
CA LEU A 160 -11.14 -16.33 0.09
C LEU A 160 -12.04 -17.16 1.00
N ASN A 161 -12.68 -16.52 2.00
CA ASN A 161 -13.65 -17.16 2.87
C ASN A 161 -14.87 -17.66 2.06
N LEU A 162 -15.42 -16.82 1.18
CA LEU A 162 -16.57 -17.19 0.33
C LEU A 162 -16.25 -18.38 -0.61
N LEU A 163 -15.01 -18.48 -1.08
CA LEU A 163 -14.55 -19.57 -1.95
C LEU A 163 -14.12 -20.83 -1.17
N GLY A 164 -14.19 -20.82 0.17
CA GLY A 164 -13.72 -21.92 1.02
C GLY A 164 -12.21 -22.16 0.94
N LEU A 165 -11.45 -21.17 0.49
CA LEU A 165 -9.99 -21.20 0.38
C LEU A 165 -9.33 -20.67 1.69
N GLU A 166 -9.92 -20.95 2.84
CA GLU A 166 -9.33 -20.58 4.11
C GLU A 166 -7.99 -21.30 4.25
N GLY A 167 -6.92 -20.54 4.19
CA GLY A 167 -5.61 -21.03 4.59
C GLY A 167 -5.68 -21.48 6.04
N ASN A 168 -5.18 -22.66 6.31
CA ASN A 168 -5.09 -23.23 7.65
C ASN A 168 -4.14 -22.37 8.50
N ILE A 169 -4.66 -21.27 9.06
CA ILE A 169 -3.89 -20.28 9.85
C ILE A 169 -3.41 -20.91 11.19
N ASN A 170 -3.83 -22.15 11.46
CA ASN A 170 -3.58 -22.85 12.72
C ASN A 170 -2.41 -23.85 12.67
N ASN A 171 -1.56 -23.81 11.66
CA ASN A 171 -0.34 -24.63 11.68
C ASN A 171 0.89 -23.71 11.74
N PRO A 172 1.57 -23.65 12.92
CA PRO A 172 2.83 -22.89 13.07
C PRO A 172 3.97 -23.53 12.30
#